data_5bd416700d6dcfcf3e7224a3b9b88d2f
#
_entry.id   5bd416700d6dcfcf3e7224a3b9b88d2f
#
_cell.length_a   1.000
_cell.length_b   1.000
_cell.length_c   1.000
_cell.angle_alpha   90.00
_cell.angle_beta   90.00
_cell.angle_gamma   90.00
#
_symmetry.space_group_name_H-M   'P 1'
#
loop_
_entity.id
_entity.type
_entity.pdbx_description
1 polymer ?
#
loop_
_entity_poly.entity_id
_entity_poly.type
_entity_poly.pdbx_seq_one_letter_code
_entity_poly.pdbx_strand_id
1 'polypeptide(L)'
;MLIMRYLTLKIRLLALLLLSGTCAAAQPTPAELAAHPERSAGIYHSYEYLPGPDVLIPAGYEPFYISHYGRHGSRYHSKEKAYAQPLDVLRRAAEAGKLTPKGQEVLAKAEALAEDARLRYGDLSPRGVAEHRGIAERMYAAWPGVFSTDGGRVCRVESRSTLVPRCILSMAAFNERLKELNPAISTTRDASGRYLDYMARGNSQALAREAIATVADSLSRARLNPDRLVRSLVTDSRVVADPLELMQDLFLLAGIVQDVSHLGIEPFYDIFTDEELYSLWECENALRYMQMGPSARFGGPIVADAGALLRNIVETADKVVRGESGLSASLRFGHDTCITPMLALLGVEGASTCVESLDDIAVAWNAQTVTPMGTNIQFVFFRNPATGDVRVRVLHNERDARLPISGGPYYPWAELKKYCESLYE
;
A
#
# COMPACT_ATOMS: atom_id res chain seq x y z
N MET A 1 3.77 -46.77 33.64
CA MET A 1 2.61 -46.22 32.87
C MET A 1 2.37 -44.74 33.13
N LEU A 2 2.68 -44.17 34.30
CA LEU A 2 2.48 -42.72 34.58
C LEU A 2 3.50 -41.81 33.88
N ILE A 3 4.76 -42.25 33.78
CA ILE A 3 5.88 -41.45 33.17
C ILE A 3 5.68 -41.25 31.65
N MET A 4 5.14 -42.22 30.95
CA MET A 4 4.86 -42.13 29.52
C MET A 4 3.67 -41.16 29.20
N ARG A 5 2.71 -41.00 30.10
CA ARG A 5 1.61 -40.05 29.95
C ARG A 5 2.07 -38.59 30.17
N TYR A 6 3.06 -38.34 31.01
CA TYR A 6 3.63 -37.00 31.23
C TYR A 6 4.52 -36.56 30.08
N LEU A 7 5.21 -37.48 29.41
CA LEU A 7 6.07 -37.15 28.25
C LEU A 7 5.21 -36.82 27.00
N THR A 8 4.13 -37.58 26.79
CA THR A 8 3.18 -37.29 25.69
C THR A 8 2.37 -36.01 25.87
N LEU A 9 2.09 -35.61 27.12
CA LEU A 9 1.40 -34.35 27.40
C LEU A 9 2.34 -33.15 27.19
N LYS A 10 3.63 -33.24 27.59
CA LYS A 10 4.63 -32.20 27.33
C LYS A 10 4.95 -32.04 25.85
N ILE A 11 5.01 -33.13 25.07
CA ILE A 11 5.22 -33.09 23.62
C ILE A 11 3.99 -32.51 22.91
N ARG A 12 2.77 -32.77 23.36
CA ARG A 12 1.56 -32.15 22.82
C ARG A 12 1.44 -30.68 23.19
N LEU A 13 1.84 -30.24 24.38
CA LEU A 13 1.91 -28.81 24.74
C LEU A 13 3.02 -28.08 23.99
N LEU A 14 4.18 -28.73 23.74
CA LEU A 14 5.25 -28.11 22.94
C LEU A 14 4.88 -28.03 21.44
N ALA A 15 4.13 -29.01 20.91
CA ALA A 15 3.61 -28.97 19.56
C ALA A 15 2.46 -27.96 19.37
N LEU A 16 1.65 -27.67 20.42
CA LEU A 16 0.64 -26.59 20.35
C LEU A 16 1.25 -25.20 20.51
N LEU A 17 2.41 -25.06 21.14
CA LEU A 17 3.15 -23.77 21.22
C LEU A 17 3.95 -23.44 19.95
N LEU A 18 4.17 -24.43 19.06
CA LEU A 18 4.82 -24.23 17.76
C LEU A 18 3.85 -23.94 16.60
N LEU A 19 2.55 -23.96 16.84
CA LEU A 19 1.51 -23.68 15.83
C LEU A 19 0.78 -22.34 16.03
N SER A 20 1.15 -21.56 17.04
CA SER A 20 0.82 -20.14 17.09
C SER A 20 1.92 -19.35 16.35
N GLY A 21 2.18 -19.71 15.10
CA GLY A 21 2.92 -18.88 14.18
C GLY A 21 2.08 -17.62 13.96
N THR A 22 2.32 -16.61 14.79
CA THR A 22 2.01 -15.24 14.43
C THR A 22 2.69 -14.99 13.10
N CYS A 23 1.92 -14.90 12.02
CA CYS A 23 2.35 -14.17 10.83
C CYS A 23 2.42 -12.67 11.22
N ALA A 24 3.30 -12.31 12.13
CA ALA A 24 3.91 -11.01 12.07
C ALA A 24 4.53 -10.94 10.67
N ALA A 25 4.18 -9.95 9.87
CA ALA A 25 4.89 -9.71 8.62
C ALA A 25 6.38 -9.68 8.98
N ALA A 26 7.10 -10.74 8.62
CA ALA A 26 8.49 -10.85 8.99
C ALA A 26 9.21 -9.64 8.40
N GLN A 27 10.03 -8.99 9.21
CA GLN A 27 10.92 -7.94 8.74
C GLN A 27 11.67 -8.47 7.52
N PRO A 28 11.70 -7.77 6.37
CA PRO A 28 12.53 -8.21 5.27
C PRO A 28 13.99 -8.16 5.74
N THR A 29 14.64 -9.30 5.63
CA THR A 29 16.07 -9.39 5.86
C THR A 29 16.83 -8.82 4.66
N PRO A 30 18.11 -8.42 4.81
CA PRO A 30 18.94 -8.07 3.65
C PRO A 30 18.90 -9.14 2.54
N ALA A 31 18.91 -10.42 2.93
CA ALA A 31 18.85 -11.54 1.99
C ALA A 31 17.51 -11.64 1.25
N GLU A 32 16.39 -11.31 1.89
CA GLU A 32 15.08 -11.28 1.24
C GLU A 32 14.95 -10.11 0.26
N LEU A 33 15.50 -8.93 0.60
CA LEU A 33 15.54 -7.80 -0.32
C LEU A 33 16.52 -8.04 -1.48
N ALA A 34 17.63 -8.75 -1.24
CA ALA A 34 18.53 -9.16 -2.30
C ALA A 34 17.87 -10.16 -3.28
N ALA A 35 17.04 -11.08 -2.76
CA ALA A 35 16.27 -12.03 -3.58
C ALA A 35 15.08 -11.37 -4.31
N HIS A 36 14.52 -10.30 -3.75
CA HIS A 36 13.36 -9.56 -4.25
C HIS A 36 13.59 -8.04 -4.19
N PRO A 37 14.56 -7.52 -4.99
CA PRO A 37 14.98 -6.12 -4.91
C PRO A 37 13.85 -5.13 -5.23
N GLU A 38 12.85 -5.53 -6.00
CA GLU A 38 11.65 -4.73 -6.31
C GLU A 38 10.86 -4.34 -5.06
N ARG A 39 10.92 -5.14 -3.99
CA ARG A 39 10.25 -4.85 -2.71
C ARG A 39 10.92 -3.70 -1.94
N SER A 40 12.20 -3.41 -2.22
CA SER A 40 12.89 -2.27 -1.63
C SER A 40 12.29 -0.93 -2.06
N ALA A 41 11.55 -0.88 -3.17
CA ALA A 41 10.86 0.32 -3.63
C ALA A 41 9.79 0.87 -2.66
N GLY A 42 9.45 0.13 -1.60
CA GLY A 42 8.55 0.58 -0.54
C GLY A 42 7.17 0.97 -1.08
N ILE A 43 6.79 2.26 -0.96
CA ILE A 43 5.51 2.76 -1.50
C ILE A 43 5.41 2.74 -3.03
N TYR A 44 6.51 2.55 -3.75
CA TYR A 44 6.55 2.36 -5.20
C TYR A 44 6.59 0.89 -5.59
N HIS A 45 6.48 -0.03 -4.63
CA HIS A 45 6.29 -1.44 -4.95
C HIS A 45 4.95 -1.63 -5.65
N SER A 46 4.96 -2.22 -6.85
CA SER A 46 3.74 -2.54 -7.62
C SER A 46 2.86 -3.51 -6.82
N TYR A 47 1.55 -3.46 -7.02
CA TYR A 47 0.63 -4.33 -6.30
C TYR A 47 0.91 -5.81 -6.57
N GLU A 48 1.21 -6.55 -5.51
CA GLU A 48 1.40 -7.99 -5.54
C GLU A 48 0.21 -8.67 -4.85
N TYR A 49 -0.54 -9.48 -5.59
CA TYR A 49 -1.59 -10.29 -4.98
C TYR A 49 -0.98 -11.52 -4.32
N LEU A 50 -1.09 -11.58 -3.00
CA LEU A 50 -0.68 -12.73 -2.21
C LEU A 50 -1.95 -13.40 -1.65
N PRO A 51 -2.34 -14.60 -2.13
CA PRO A 51 -3.53 -15.26 -1.64
C PRO A 51 -3.42 -15.53 -0.12
N GLY A 52 -4.48 -15.21 0.59
CA GLY A 52 -4.63 -15.59 2.00
C GLY A 52 -5.14 -17.02 2.15
N PRO A 53 -5.21 -17.56 3.37
CA PRO A 53 -5.86 -18.83 3.63
C PRO A 53 -7.36 -18.75 3.30
N ASP A 54 -7.93 -19.86 2.82
CA ASP A 54 -9.37 -19.97 2.62
C ASP A 54 -10.09 -19.87 3.97
N VAL A 55 -10.92 -18.85 4.13
CA VAL A 55 -11.75 -18.66 5.32
C VAL A 55 -13.19 -18.87 4.93
N LEU A 56 -13.79 -19.93 5.48
CA LEU A 56 -15.18 -20.29 5.19
C LEU A 56 -16.14 -19.23 5.72
N ILE A 57 -17.13 -18.88 4.92
CA ILE A 57 -18.25 -18.03 5.37
C ILE A 57 -19.02 -18.79 6.45
N PRO A 58 -19.35 -18.17 7.60
CA PRO A 58 -20.13 -18.81 8.64
C PRO A 58 -21.47 -19.32 8.10
N ALA A 59 -21.89 -20.48 8.56
CA ALA A 59 -23.13 -21.13 8.09
C ALA A 59 -24.34 -20.20 8.25
N GLY A 60 -25.13 -20.06 7.20
CA GLY A 60 -26.33 -19.22 7.17
C GLY A 60 -26.10 -17.75 6.91
N TYR A 61 -24.86 -17.32 6.64
CA TYR A 61 -24.55 -15.93 6.27
C TYR A 61 -24.31 -15.81 4.77
N GLU A 62 -24.76 -14.69 4.22
CA GLU A 62 -24.60 -14.34 2.81
C GLU A 62 -23.98 -12.95 2.68
N PRO A 63 -22.99 -12.75 1.77
CA PRO A 63 -22.43 -11.43 1.52
C PRO A 63 -23.45 -10.56 0.80
N PHE A 64 -23.62 -9.30 1.25
CA PHE A 64 -24.61 -8.40 0.66
C PHE A 64 -24.12 -6.99 0.34
N TYR A 65 -23.00 -6.55 0.95
CA TYR A 65 -22.45 -5.21 0.75
C TYR A 65 -20.95 -5.20 0.93
N ILE A 66 -20.25 -4.34 0.14
CA ILE A 66 -18.82 -4.06 0.26
C ILE A 66 -18.58 -2.56 0.38
N SER A 67 -17.84 -2.14 1.42
CA SER A 67 -17.24 -0.82 1.50
C SER A 67 -15.75 -0.91 1.25
N HIS A 68 -15.24 -0.18 0.26
CA HIS A 68 -13.86 -0.24 -0.19
C HIS A 68 -13.23 1.15 -0.19
N TYR A 69 -11.95 1.21 0.17
CA TYR A 69 -11.05 2.32 -0.15
C TYR A 69 -9.78 1.76 -0.78
N GLY A 70 -9.39 2.30 -1.94
CA GLY A 70 -8.15 1.93 -2.64
C GLY A 70 -7.28 3.14 -2.93
N ARG A 71 -5.97 2.96 -2.78
CA ARG A 71 -4.93 3.82 -3.34
C ARG A 71 -4.95 3.65 -4.86
N HIS A 72 -4.61 4.70 -5.63
CA HIS A 72 -4.34 4.58 -7.06
C HIS A 72 -3.29 3.47 -7.35
N GLY A 73 -3.32 2.91 -8.54
CA GLY A 73 -2.36 1.90 -8.99
C GLY A 73 -0.98 2.47 -9.32
N SER A 74 -0.10 1.61 -9.83
CA SER A 74 1.24 1.93 -10.30
C SER A 74 1.24 3.11 -11.25
N ARG A 75 2.24 3.97 -11.14
CA ARG A 75 2.30 5.29 -11.80
C ARG A 75 3.72 5.78 -12.01
N TYR A 76 3.87 6.79 -12.82
CA TYR A 76 5.11 7.56 -12.95
C TYR A 76 5.42 8.36 -11.68
N HIS A 77 6.69 8.71 -11.44
CA HIS A 77 7.02 9.69 -10.41
C HIS A 77 6.27 11.00 -10.66
N SER A 78 5.83 11.65 -9.56
CA SER A 78 4.96 12.82 -9.65
C SER A 78 5.67 14.11 -10.05
N LYS A 79 7.00 14.12 -10.14
CA LYS A 79 7.79 15.31 -10.44
C LYS A 79 8.86 14.99 -11.48
N GLU A 80 9.01 15.89 -12.43
CA GLU A 80 10.07 15.85 -13.44
C GLU A 80 11.46 15.64 -12.83
N LYS A 81 11.75 16.36 -11.75
CA LYS A 81 13.05 16.30 -11.10
C LYS A 81 13.51 14.90 -10.69
N ALA A 82 12.58 13.98 -10.39
CA ALA A 82 12.94 12.60 -10.04
C ALA A 82 13.59 11.82 -11.19
N TYR A 83 13.40 12.29 -12.42
CA TYR A 83 14.06 11.78 -13.63
C TYR A 83 15.23 12.67 -14.04
N ALA A 84 15.02 13.98 -14.02
CA ALA A 84 15.99 14.94 -14.52
C ALA A 84 17.28 15.01 -13.68
N GLN A 85 17.16 15.00 -12.34
CA GLN A 85 18.32 15.14 -11.46
C GLN A 85 19.41 14.07 -11.69
N PRO A 86 19.10 12.75 -11.54
CA PRO A 86 20.11 11.71 -11.79
C PRO A 86 20.59 11.72 -13.25
N LEU A 87 19.70 12.00 -14.19
CA LEU A 87 20.02 12.06 -15.62
C LEU A 87 21.02 13.18 -15.94
N ASP A 88 20.82 14.38 -15.37
CA ASP A 88 21.73 15.53 -15.57
C ASP A 88 23.13 15.27 -15.01
N VAL A 89 23.24 14.56 -13.87
CA VAL A 89 24.52 14.15 -13.31
C VAL A 89 25.24 13.17 -14.24
N LEU A 90 24.54 12.15 -14.71
CA LEU A 90 25.10 11.13 -15.61
C LEU A 90 25.48 11.73 -16.99
N ARG A 91 24.68 12.62 -17.55
CA ARG A 91 24.97 13.31 -18.81
C ARG A 91 26.22 14.18 -18.72
N ARG A 92 26.36 14.99 -17.66
CA ARG A 92 27.57 15.78 -17.43
C ARG A 92 28.82 14.90 -17.31
N ALA A 93 28.69 13.75 -16.65
CA ALA A 93 29.77 12.77 -16.55
C ALA A 93 30.10 12.14 -17.93
N ALA A 94 29.10 11.89 -18.78
CA ALA A 94 29.28 11.43 -20.16
C ALA A 94 29.97 12.45 -21.03
N GLU A 95 29.52 13.71 -21.01
CA GLU A 95 30.12 14.83 -21.74
C GLU A 95 31.58 15.06 -21.36
N ALA A 96 31.93 14.87 -20.08
CA ALA A 96 33.29 14.92 -19.59
C ALA A 96 34.14 13.68 -19.93
N GLY A 97 33.55 12.64 -20.55
CA GLY A 97 34.23 11.36 -20.84
C GLY A 97 34.58 10.58 -19.56
N LYS A 98 33.76 10.70 -18.50
CA LYS A 98 34.05 10.16 -17.18
C LYS A 98 33.11 9.00 -16.76
N LEU A 99 32.21 8.56 -17.61
CA LEU A 99 31.40 7.37 -17.30
C LEU A 99 32.20 6.08 -17.42
N THR A 100 31.97 5.16 -16.52
CA THR A 100 32.36 3.75 -16.65
C THR A 100 31.41 3.03 -17.63
N PRO A 101 31.69 1.80 -18.10
CA PRO A 101 30.72 1.00 -18.82
C PRO A 101 29.39 0.82 -18.08
N LYS A 102 29.42 0.61 -16.76
CA LYS A 102 28.19 0.53 -15.94
C LYS A 102 27.45 1.88 -15.88
N GLY A 103 28.18 2.98 -15.76
CA GLY A 103 27.58 4.32 -15.82
C GLY A 103 26.89 4.61 -17.16
N GLN A 104 27.46 4.14 -18.29
CA GLN A 104 26.84 4.26 -19.61
C GLN A 104 25.54 3.42 -19.70
N GLU A 105 25.52 2.20 -19.15
CA GLU A 105 24.32 1.36 -19.08
C GLU A 105 23.21 2.05 -18.29
N VAL A 106 23.54 2.57 -17.10
CA VAL A 106 22.58 3.27 -16.24
C VAL A 106 22.07 4.55 -16.91
N LEU A 107 22.94 5.32 -17.58
CA LEU A 107 22.52 6.50 -18.34
C LEU A 107 21.48 6.13 -19.41
N ALA A 108 21.72 5.08 -20.20
CA ALA A 108 20.79 4.66 -21.24
C ALA A 108 19.41 4.27 -20.67
N LYS A 109 19.39 3.56 -19.55
CA LYS A 109 18.14 3.19 -18.86
C LYS A 109 17.42 4.42 -18.29
N ALA A 110 18.16 5.34 -17.67
CA ALA A 110 17.62 6.61 -17.15
C ALA A 110 17.04 7.49 -18.27
N GLU A 111 17.70 7.55 -19.44
CA GLU A 111 17.20 8.28 -20.61
C GLU A 111 15.90 7.69 -21.15
N ALA A 112 15.81 6.38 -21.27
CA ALA A 112 14.59 5.70 -21.72
C ALA A 112 13.40 5.95 -20.75
N LEU A 113 13.65 5.87 -19.43
CA LEU A 113 12.65 6.18 -18.41
C LEU A 113 12.21 7.65 -18.48
N ALA A 114 13.15 8.59 -18.60
CA ALA A 114 12.85 10.01 -18.64
C ALA A 114 12.08 10.41 -19.91
N GLU A 115 12.40 9.82 -21.07
CA GLU A 115 11.70 10.12 -22.32
C GLU A 115 10.25 9.62 -22.28
N ASP A 116 10.00 8.40 -21.78
CA ASP A 116 8.63 7.91 -21.66
C ASP A 116 7.84 8.67 -20.57
N ALA A 117 8.52 9.10 -19.49
CA ALA A 117 7.89 9.87 -18.41
C ALA A 117 7.58 11.34 -18.80
N ARG A 118 8.12 11.83 -19.90
CA ARG A 118 7.99 13.23 -20.33
C ARG A 118 6.52 13.61 -20.50
N LEU A 119 6.08 14.64 -19.74
CA LEU A 119 4.68 15.11 -19.65
C LEU A 119 3.69 14.10 -19.06
N ARG A 120 4.18 13.04 -18.42
CA ARG A 120 3.35 12.00 -17.75
C ARG A 120 3.62 11.91 -16.25
N TYR A 121 4.15 12.96 -15.65
CA TYR A 121 4.52 12.99 -14.23
C TYR A 121 3.32 12.79 -13.33
N GLY A 122 3.31 11.66 -12.62
CA GLY A 122 2.22 11.26 -11.74
C GLY A 122 1.03 10.59 -12.41
N ASP A 123 1.09 10.34 -13.71
CA ASP A 123 0.05 9.62 -14.45
C ASP A 123 0.02 8.14 -14.06
N LEU A 124 -1.17 7.55 -14.08
CA LEU A 124 -1.35 6.11 -13.93
C LEU A 124 -0.66 5.39 -15.09
N SER A 125 0.12 4.35 -14.78
CA SER A 125 0.75 3.52 -15.81
C SER A 125 -0.18 2.40 -16.30
N PRO A 126 0.12 1.74 -17.44
CA PRO A 126 -0.59 0.54 -17.86
C PRO A 126 -0.60 -0.57 -16.79
N ARG A 127 0.46 -0.69 -15.99
CA ARG A 127 0.54 -1.59 -14.85
C ARG A 127 -0.53 -1.24 -13.80
N GLY A 128 -0.68 0.04 -13.45
CA GLY A 128 -1.67 0.49 -12.50
C GLY A 128 -3.12 0.27 -12.95
N VAL A 129 -3.40 0.37 -14.25
CA VAL A 129 -4.68 -0.03 -14.85
C VAL A 129 -4.93 -1.52 -14.62
N ALA A 130 -3.94 -2.37 -14.95
CA ALA A 130 -4.04 -3.82 -14.80
C ALA A 130 -4.24 -4.23 -13.33
N GLU A 131 -3.58 -3.56 -12.38
CA GLU A 131 -3.75 -3.79 -10.94
C GLU A 131 -5.20 -3.59 -10.50
N HIS A 132 -5.82 -2.47 -10.84
CA HIS A 132 -7.21 -2.18 -10.47
C HIS A 132 -8.21 -3.10 -11.16
N ARG A 133 -7.97 -3.49 -12.40
CA ARG A 133 -8.77 -4.51 -13.08
C ARG A 133 -8.68 -5.86 -12.38
N GLY A 134 -7.46 -6.27 -11.97
CA GLY A 134 -7.23 -7.51 -11.23
C GLY A 134 -7.90 -7.53 -9.85
N ILE A 135 -7.81 -6.43 -9.09
CA ILE A 135 -8.50 -6.29 -7.78
C ILE A 135 -10.03 -6.40 -7.97
N ALA A 136 -10.59 -5.72 -8.99
CA ALA A 136 -12.03 -5.80 -9.29
C ALA A 136 -12.47 -7.22 -9.63
N GLU A 137 -11.69 -7.93 -10.45
CA GLU A 137 -11.96 -9.31 -10.86
C GLU A 137 -11.95 -10.26 -9.66
N ARG A 138 -10.93 -10.19 -8.81
CA ARG A 138 -10.83 -11.02 -7.61
C ARG A 138 -11.91 -10.70 -6.58
N MET A 139 -12.25 -9.41 -6.40
CA MET A 139 -13.37 -8.99 -5.55
C MET A 139 -14.69 -9.57 -6.05
N TYR A 140 -14.95 -9.52 -7.35
CA TYR A 140 -16.14 -10.10 -7.97
C TYR A 140 -16.19 -11.63 -7.79
N ALA A 141 -15.08 -12.31 -8.04
CA ALA A 141 -14.97 -13.75 -7.92
C ALA A 141 -15.11 -14.23 -6.45
N ALA A 142 -14.55 -13.48 -5.49
CA ALA A 142 -14.63 -13.82 -4.07
C ALA A 142 -16.04 -13.60 -3.49
N TRP A 143 -16.79 -12.60 -3.98
CA TRP A 143 -18.06 -12.18 -3.41
C TRP A 143 -19.18 -12.10 -4.47
N PRO A 144 -19.45 -13.15 -5.24
CA PRO A 144 -20.42 -13.12 -6.36
C PRO A 144 -21.83 -12.74 -5.89
N GLY A 145 -22.21 -13.11 -4.67
CA GLY A 145 -23.50 -12.75 -4.07
C GLY A 145 -23.73 -11.24 -3.93
N VAL A 146 -22.66 -10.42 -3.75
CA VAL A 146 -22.77 -8.96 -3.69
C VAL A 146 -23.11 -8.37 -5.06
N PHE A 147 -22.55 -8.95 -6.12
CA PHE A 147 -22.64 -8.45 -7.48
C PHE A 147 -23.68 -9.17 -8.35
N SER A 148 -24.44 -10.11 -7.77
CA SER A 148 -25.51 -10.82 -8.50
C SER A 148 -26.66 -9.88 -8.90
N THR A 149 -27.17 -10.09 -10.11
CA THR A 149 -28.36 -9.45 -10.66
C THR A 149 -29.44 -10.48 -10.99
N ASP A 150 -29.30 -11.71 -10.50
CA ASP A 150 -30.24 -12.81 -10.71
C ASP A 150 -31.61 -12.51 -10.09
N GLY A 151 -32.67 -13.06 -10.67
CA GLY A 151 -34.02 -12.88 -10.17
C GLY A 151 -34.54 -11.45 -10.19
N GLY A 152 -33.95 -10.56 -11.00
CA GLY A 152 -34.32 -9.16 -11.08
C GLY A 152 -33.74 -8.28 -9.98
N ARG A 153 -32.75 -8.78 -9.23
CA ARG A 153 -32.02 -8.01 -8.23
C ARG A 153 -31.24 -6.86 -8.88
N VAL A 154 -31.28 -5.69 -8.27
CA VAL A 154 -30.52 -4.51 -8.71
C VAL A 154 -29.21 -4.45 -7.94
N CYS A 155 -28.09 -4.65 -8.63
CA CYS A 155 -26.77 -4.41 -8.08
C CYS A 155 -26.36 -2.95 -8.35
N ARG A 156 -26.22 -2.15 -7.29
CA ARG A 156 -25.82 -0.73 -7.37
C ARG A 156 -24.45 -0.54 -6.77
N VAL A 157 -23.50 -0.07 -7.58
CA VAL A 157 -22.13 0.24 -7.18
C VAL A 157 -21.91 1.74 -7.29
N GLU A 158 -21.64 2.40 -6.18
CA GLU A 158 -21.28 3.81 -6.13
C GLU A 158 -19.76 3.94 -5.99
N SER A 159 -19.12 4.66 -6.92
CA SER A 159 -17.69 4.88 -6.94
C SER A 159 -17.37 6.37 -6.86
N ARG A 160 -16.43 6.73 -5.99
CA ARG A 160 -15.98 8.10 -5.74
C ARG A 160 -14.46 8.16 -5.82
N SER A 161 -13.94 9.26 -6.37
CA SER A 161 -12.51 9.50 -6.50
C SER A 161 -12.14 10.91 -6.02
N THR A 162 -10.90 11.10 -5.62
CA THR A 162 -10.30 12.44 -5.57
C THR A 162 -10.19 13.02 -6.98
N LEU A 163 -9.91 14.33 -7.08
CA LEU A 163 -9.80 15.03 -8.37
C LEU A 163 -8.48 14.73 -9.12
N VAL A 164 -7.63 13.88 -8.57
CA VAL A 164 -6.33 13.55 -9.18
C VAL A 164 -6.52 12.52 -10.30
N PRO A 165 -6.05 12.78 -11.54
CA PRO A 165 -6.31 11.94 -12.71
C PRO A 165 -6.02 10.45 -12.50
N ARG A 166 -4.90 10.09 -11.87
CA ARG A 166 -4.58 8.67 -11.60
C ARG A 166 -5.60 7.97 -10.71
N CYS A 167 -6.24 8.68 -9.76
CA CYS A 167 -7.29 8.10 -8.93
C CYS A 167 -8.58 7.92 -9.72
N ILE A 168 -8.92 8.89 -10.60
CA ILE A 168 -10.07 8.81 -11.51
C ILE A 168 -9.91 7.64 -12.48
N LEU A 169 -8.72 7.48 -13.07
CA LEU A 169 -8.41 6.39 -13.99
C LEU A 169 -8.39 5.01 -13.29
N SER A 170 -7.90 4.94 -12.05
CA SER A 170 -7.98 3.73 -11.22
C SER A 170 -9.44 3.34 -10.95
N MET A 171 -10.29 4.32 -10.60
CA MET A 171 -11.74 4.12 -10.45
C MET A 171 -12.38 3.65 -11.76
N ALA A 172 -12.00 4.25 -12.89
CA ALA A 172 -12.53 3.88 -14.20
C ALA A 172 -12.18 2.43 -14.56
N ALA A 173 -10.90 2.05 -14.45
CA ALA A 173 -10.41 0.69 -14.73
C ALA A 173 -11.09 -0.38 -13.87
N PHE A 174 -11.29 -0.09 -12.57
CA PHE A 174 -12.00 -0.99 -11.66
C PHE A 174 -13.46 -1.19 -12.08
N ASN A 175 -14.19 -0.10 -12.31
CA ASN A 175 -15.61 -0.15 -12.69
C ASN A 175 -15.83 -0.75 -14.08
N GLU A 176 -14.92 -0.49 -15.02
CA GLU A 176 -14.95 -1.08 -16.35
C GLU A 176 -14.87 -2.61 -16.25
N ARG A 177 -13.92 -3.12 -15.43
CA ARG A 177 -13.79 -4.56 -15.22
C ARG A 177 -15.04 -5.17 -14.59
N LEU A 178 -15.64 -4.53 -13.59
CA LEU A 178 -16.91 -4.99 -13.02
C LEU A 178 -18.03 -5.07 -14.06
N LYS A 179 -18.12 -4.08 -14.97
CA LYS A 179 -19.11 -4.06 -16.04
C LYS A 179 -18.85 -5.11 -17.12
N GLU A 180 -17.60 -5.45 -17.39
CA GLU A 180 -17.26 -6.56 -18.29
C GLU A 180 -17.68 -7.91 -17.70
N LEU A 181 -17.49 -8.10 -16.39
CA LEU A 181 -17.88 -9.33 -15.68
C LEU A 181 -19.38 -9.49 -15.54
N ASN A 182 -20.11 -8.38 -15.28
CA ASN A 182 -21.56 -8.36 -15.23
C ASN A 182 -22.10 -7.02 -15.79
N PRO A 183 -22.50 -6.96 -17.07
CA PRO A 183 -23.03 -5.74 -17.70
C PRO A 183 -24.27 -5.15 -17.03
N ALA A 184 -25.03 -5.95 -16.27
CA ALA A 184 -26.26 -5.51 -15.60
C ALA A 184 -25.99 -4.73 -14.29
N ILE A 185 -24.75 -4.70 -13.77
CA ILE A 185 -24.39 -3.86 -12.63
C ILE A 185 -24.63 -2.39 -12.96
N SER A 186 -25.39 -1.69 -12.11
CA SER A 186 -25.56 -0.23 -12.20
C SER A 186 -24.41 0.46 -11.47
N THR A 187 -23.56 1.20 -12.21
CA THR A 187 -22.43 1.93 -11.63
C THR A 187 -22.63 3.44 -11.72
N THR A 188 -22.37 4.15 -10.62
CA THR A 188 -22.16 5.61 -10.63
C THR A 188 -20.69 5.90 -10.36
N ARG A 189 -20.13 6.87 -11.07
CA ARG A 189 -18.72 7.29 -10.94
C ARG A 189 -18.69 8.79 -10.79
N ASP A 190 -18.12 9.26 -9.68
CA ASP A 190 -18.05 10.70 -9.39
C ASP A 190 -16.66 11.06 -8.87
N ALA A 191 -16.14 12.20 -9.30
CA ALA A 191 -14.92 12.82 -8.82
C ALA A 191 -15.20 14.28 -8.49
N SER A 192 -15.14 14.64 -7.22
CA SER A 192 -15.60 15.96 -6.78
C SER A 192 -14.77 16.49 -5.63
N GLY A 193 -14.63 17.83 -5.55
CA GLY A 193 -14.04 18.53 -4.42
C GLY A 193 -14.73 18.25 -3.09
N ARG A 194 -16.04 17.93 -3.10
CA ARG A 194 -16.81 17.55 -1.90
C ARG A 194 -16.27 16.32 -1.17
N TYR A 195 -15.52 15.46 -1.86
CA TYR A 195 -14.95 14.24 -1.27
C TYR A 195 -13.62 14.51 -0.58
N LEU A 196 -13.03 15.69 -0.79
CA LEU A 196 -11.77 16.07 -0.15
C LEU A 196 -11.91 16.26 1.37
N ASP A 197 -13.13 16.47 1.87
CA ASP A 197 -13.41 16.54 3.31
C ASP A 197 -13.01 15.25 4.06
N TYR A 198 -12.99 14.11 3.37
CA TYR A 198 -12.62 12.82 3.97
C TYR A 198 -11.63 11.97 3.15
N MET A 199 -11.31 12.39 1.91
CA MET A 199 -10.33 11.68 1.05
C MET A 199 -9.08 12.53 0.73
N ALA A 200 -8.96 13.73 1.28
CA ALA A 200 -7.74 14.51 1.18
C ALA A 200 -6.71 14.06 2.23
N ARG A 201 -5.46 14.37 1.93
CA ARG A 201 -4.40 14.27 2.92
C ARG A 201 -4.68 15.24 4.07
N GLY A 202 -4.54 14.77 5.31
CA GLY A 202 -4.73 15.59 6.50
C GLY A 202 -3.71 16.74 6.61
N ASN A 203 -4.09 17.78 7.31
CA ASN A 203 -3.24 18.97 7.55
C ASN A 203 -1.99 18.64 8.37
N SER A 204 -2.09 17.68 9.29
CA SER A 204 -0.99 17.28 10.16
C SER A 204 0.24 16.78 9.40
N GLN A 205 0.05 16.07 8.29
CA GLN A 205 1.14 15.65 7.41
C GLN A 205 1.85 16.84 6.74
N ALA A 206 1.11 17.88 6.41
CA ALA A 206 1.69 19.09 5.82
C ALA A 206 2.50 19.90 6.85
N LEU A 207 2.01 20.00 8.07
CA LEU A 207 2.67 20.71 9.18
C LEU A 207 3.97 20.01 9.62
N ALA A 208 3.99 18.66 9.63
CA ALA A 208 5.16 17.90 10.05
C ALA A 208 6.26 17.79 8.96
N ARG A 209 6.01 18.21 7.73
CA ARG A 209 6.85 17.95 6.54
C ARG A 209 8.32 18.33 6.74
N GLU A 210 8.61 19.55 7.19
CA GLU A 210 10.00 20.02 7.35
C GLU A 210 10.73 19.29 8.47
N ALA A 211 10.06 19.06 9.60
CA ALA A 211 10.64 18.33 10.70
C ALA A 211 10.95 16.87 10.31
N ILE A 212 10.06 16.22 9.59
CA ILE A 212 10.27 14.87 9.07
C ILE A 212 11.44 14.85 8.07
N ALA A 213 11.50 15.82 7.14
CA ALA A 213 12.58 15.90 6.16
C ALA A 213 13.95 16.07 6.83
N THR A 214 14.05 16.90 7.88
CA THR A 214 15.29 17.09 8.67
C THR A 214 15.74 15.78 9.33
N VAL A 215 14.82 15.02 9.93
CA VAL A 215 15.15 13.73 10.57
C VAL A 215 15.58 12.71 9.52
N ALA A 216 14.88 12.64 8.39
CA ALA A 216 15.20 11.72 7.30
C ALA A 216 16.55 12.02 6.66
N ASP A 217 16.90 13.30 6.43
CA ASP A 217 18.22 13.69 5.92
C ASP A 217 19.34 13.29 6.89
N SER A 218 19.15 13.56 8.19
CA SER A 218 20.10 13.15 9.23
C SER A 218 20.31 11.63 9.26
N LEU A 219 19.22 10.86 9.15
CA LEU A 219 19.28 9.40 9.10
C LEU A 219 20.04 8.90 7.86
N SER A 220 19.73 9.47 6.69
CA SER A 220 20.38 9.11 5.43
C SER A 220 21.89 9.38 5.48
N ARG A 221 22.30 10.55 6.00
CA ARG A 221 23.73 10.88 6.17
C ARG A 221 24.45 9.97 7.17
N ALA A 222 23.75 9.44 8.15
CA ALA A 222 24.33 8.52 9.13
C ALA A 222 24.48 7.09 8.60
N ARG A 223 23.60 6.65 7.67
CA ARG A 223 23.52 5.24 7.24
C ARG A 223 24.04 4.96 5.84
N LEU A 224 24.01 5.96 4.95
CA LEU A 224 24.34 5.74 3.54
C LEU A 224 25.78 6.18 3.25
N ASN A 225 26.51 5.35 2.51
CA ASN A 225 27.84 5.68 1.99
C ASN A 225 27.82 5.53 0.45
N PRO A 226 27.77 6.64 -0.31
CA PRO A 226 27.66 6.61 -1.76
C PRO A 226 28.98 6.32 -2.51
N ASP A 227 30.11 6.29 -1.81
CA ASP A 227 31.45 6.27 -2.41
C ASP A 227 31.69 5.11 -3.37
N ARG A 228 31.27 3.90 -2.99
CA ARG A 228 31.43 2.71 -3.84
C ARG A 228 30.56 2.82 -5.09
N LEU A 229 29.28 3.20 -4.92
CA LEU A 229 28.35 3.37 -6.03
C LEU A 229 28.88 4.40 -7.04
N VAL A 230 29.30 5.58 -6.57
CA VAL A 230 29.82 6.63 -7.44
C VAL A 230 31.02 6.14 -8.21
N ARG A 231 32.00 5.47 -7.57
CA ARG A 231 33.18 4.90 -8.25
C ARG A 231 32.82 3.80 -9.27
N SER A 232 31.69 3.10 -9.09
CA SER A 232 31.22 2.11 -10.07
C SER A 232 30.64 2.76 -11.33
N LEU A 233 30.14 4.00 -11.23
CA LEU A 233 29.47 4.71 -12.30
C LEU A 233 30.38 5.70 -13.04
N VAL A 234 31.35 6.33 -12.32
CA VAL A 234 32.24 7.34 -12.91
C VAL A 234 33.69 7.05 -12.59
N THR A 235 34.59 7.41 -13.53
CA THR A 235 36.05 7.28 -13.38
C THR A 235 36.69 8.42 -12.57
N ASP A 236 35.96 9.52 -12.37
CA ASP A 236 36.35 10.65 -11.56
C ASP A 236 35.17 11.16 -10.72
N SER A 237 35.19 10.88 -9.43
CA SER A 237 34.06 11.20 -8.50
C SER A 237 33.82 12.72 -8.38
N ARG A 238 34.77 13.57 -8.73
CA ARG A 238 34.61 15.04 -8.68
C ARG A 238 33.56 15.58 -9.65
N VAL A 239 33.14 14.79 -10.66
CA VAL A 239 32.06 15.20 -11.57
C VAL A 239 30.67 15.08 -10.91
N VAL A 240 30.57 14.41 -9.77
CA VAL A 240 29.33 14.24 -8.98
C VAL A 240 29.36 15.20 -7.79
N ALA A 241 28.56 16.27 -7.86
CA ALA A 241 28.54 17.31 -6.83
C ALA A 241 27.95 16.85 -5.51
N ASP A 242 26.86 16.06 -5.55
CA ASP A 242 26.24 15.45 -4.38
C ASP A 242 26.11 13.92 -4.59
N PRO A 243 27.09 13.15 -4.08
CA PRO A 243 27.09 11.70 -4.17
C PRO A 243 25.90 11.03 -3.47
N LEU A 244 25.47 11.56 -2.33
CA LEU A 244 24.37 10.99 -1.56
C LEU A 244 23.03 11.20 -2.26
N GLU A 245 22.78 12.40 -2.79
CA GLU A 245 21.59 12.69 -3.59
C GLU A 245 21.53 11.78 -4.82
N LEU A 246 22.65 11.62 -5.56
CA LEU A 246 22.71 10.73 -6.71
C LEU A 246 22.36 9.27 -6.33
N MET A 247 22.88 8.77 -5.21
CA MET A 247 22.58 7.41 -4.73
C MET A 247 21.08 7.22 -4.45
N GLN A 248 20.48 8.18 -3.74
CA GLN A 248 19.04 8.16 -3.42
C GLN A 248 18.16 8.31 -4.67
N ASP A 249 18.53 9.19 -5.58
CA ASP A 249 17.78 9.40 -6.83
C ASP A 249 17.83 8.17 -7.74
N LEU A 250 18.99 7.51 -7.86
CA LEU A 250 19.11 6.26 -8.62
C LEU A 250 18.32 5.11 -7.97
N PHE A 251 18.25 5.05 -6.65
CA PHE A 251 17.42 4.09 -5.95
C PHE A 251 15.94 4.29 -6.25
N LEU A 252 15.44 5.53 -6.19
CA LEU A 252 14.06 5.86 -6.54
C LEU A 252 13.77 5.57 -8.02
N LEU A 253 14.74 5.85 -8.89
CA LEU A 253 14.61 5.59 -10.33
C LEU A 253 14.61 4.09 -10.65
N ALA A 254 15.41 3.29 -9.95
CA ALA A 254 15.36 1.84 -10.04
C ALA A 254 14.00 1.28 -9.56
N GLY A 255 13.45 1.87 -8.49
CA GLY A 255 12.16 1.48 -7.90
C GLY A 255 10.98 1.65 -8.83
N ILE A 256 10.99 2.66 -9.70
CA ILE A 256 9.85 2.95 -10.60
C ILE A 256 9.78 2.02 -11.82
N VAL A 257 10.85 1.30 -12.15
CA VAL A 257 10.91 0.43 -13.35
C VAL A 257 9.77 -0.59 -13.35
N GLN A 258 9.47 -1.20 -12.21
CA GLN A 258 8.37 -2.16 -12.08
C GLN A 258 7.00 -1.55 -12.40
N ASP A 259 6.82 -0.25 -12.11
CA ASP A 259 5.56 0.47 -12.35
C ASP A 259 5.34 0.78 -13.83
N VAL A 260 6.40 0.81 -14.62
CA VAL A 260 6.41 1.08 -16.06
C VAL A 260 6.92 -0.13 -16.87
N SER A 261 6.59 -1.32 -16.42
CA SER A 261 7.06 -2.60 -16.97
C SER A 261 6.77 -2.78 -18.47
N HIS A 262 5.84 -2.02 -19.04
CA HIS A 262 5.55 -2.03 -20.48
C HIS A 262 6.71 -1.52 -21.35
N LEU A 263 7.70 -0.83 -20.75
CA LEU A 263 8.89 -0.39 -21.45
C LEU A 263 9.91 -1.51 -21.70
N GLY A 264 9.79 -2.64 -20.98
CA GLY A 264 10.74 -3.75 -21.08
C GLY A 264 12.15 -3.38 -20.62
N ILE A 265 12.29 -2.35 -19.78
CA ILE A 265 13.58 -1.95 -19.20
C ILE A 265 13.90 -2.93 -18.08
N GLU A 266 15.07 -3.57 -18.16
CA GLU A 266 15.57 -4.41 -17.07
C GLU A 266 15.86 -3.55 -15.83
N PRO A 267 15.36 -3.94 -14.64
CA PRO A 267 15.69 -3.27 -13.40
C PRO A 267 17.20 -3.17 -13.20
N PHE A 268 17.67 -2.11 -12.57
CA PHE A 268 19.09 -1.86 -12.36
C PHE A 268 19.47 -1.76 -10.88
N TYR A 269 18.83 -2.55 -10.03
CA TYR A 269 19.21 -2.69 -8.62
C TYR A 269 20.62 -3.28 -8.43
N ASP A 270 21.16 -3.94 -9.46
CA ASP A 270 22.51 -4.51 -9.50
C ASP A 270 23.64 -3.49 -9.38
N ILE A 271 23.32 -2.19 -9.43
CA ILE A 271 24.29 -1.13 -9.12
C ILE A 271 24.56 -1.00 -7.61
N PHE A 272 23.68 -1.49 -6.77
CA PHE A 272 23.80 -1.49 -5.31
C PHE A 272 24.31 -2.85 -4.81
N THR A 273 25.06 -2.84 -3.69
CA THR A 273 25.24 -4.07 -2.92
C THR A 273 23.99 -4.37 -2.10
N ASP A 274 23.89 -5.60 -1.59
CA ASP A 274 22.76 -6.00 -0.73
C ASP A 274 22.64 -5.09 0.49
N GLU A 275 23.76 -4.71 1.10
CA GLU A 275 23.82 -3.82 2.27
C GLU A 275 23.41 -2.39 1.90
N GLU A 276 23.86 -1.88 0.74
CA GLU A 276 23.46 -0.56 0.25
C GLU A 276 21.96 -0.52 -0.05
N LEU A 277 21.44 -1.55 -0.71
CA LEU A 277 20.02 -1.67 -1.03
C LEU A 277 19.17 -1.71 0.24
N TYR A 278 19.60 -2.50 1.23
CA TYR A 278 18.92 -2.59 2.51
C TYR A 278 18.92 -1.25 3.25
N SER A 279 20.08 -0.57 3.33
CA SER A 279 20.19 0.73 4.01
C SER A 279 19.36 1.82 3.33
N LEU A 280 19.31 1.83 1.99
CA LEU A 280 18.45 2.72 1.22
C LEU A 280 16.97 2.47 1.50
N TRP A 281 16.57 1.18 1.51
CA TRP A 281 15.22 0.79 1.88
C TRP A 281 14.87 1.19 3.32
N GLU A 282 15.77 0.99 4.30
CA GLU A 282 15.52 1.40 5.70
C GLU A 282 15.27 2.90 5.81
N CYS A 283 16.08 3.73 5.13
CA CYS A 283 15.93 5.19 5.15
C CYS A 283 14.60 5.63 4.52
N GLU A 284 14.23 5.06 3.36
CA GLU A 284 12.96 5.36 2.69
C GLU A 284 11.77 4.85 3.51
N ASN A 285 11.85 3.65 4.08
CA ASN A 285 10.82 3.07 4.94
C ASN A 285 10.59 3.94 6.19
N ALA A 286 11.65 4.39 6.85
CA ALA A 286 11.56 5.28 8.00
C ALA A 286 10.93 6.64 7.63
N LEU A 287 11.29 7.21 6.48
CA LEU A 287 10.65 8.42 5.96
C LEU A 287 9.15 8.22 5.80
N ARG A 288 8.70 7.12 5.18
CA ARG A 288 7.26 6.83 4.97
C ARG A 288 6.52 6.56 6.27
N TYR A 289 7.14 5.83 7.19
CA TYR A 289 6.60 5.63 8.53
C TYR A 289 6.36 6.95 9.26
N MET A 290 7.33 7.87 9.26
CA MET A 290 7.16 9.18 9.86
C MET A 290 6.08 10.03 9.17
N GLN A 291 5.92 9.89 7.86
CA GLN A 291 4.95 10.66 7.07
C GLN A 291 3.51 10.18 7.20
N MET A 292 3.28 8.88 7.42
CA MET A 292 1.96 8.27 7.29
C MET A 292 1.65 7.21 8.34
N GLY A 293 2.66 6.67 9.00
CA GLY A 293 2.53 5.62 10.01
C GLY A 293 2.32 6.16 11.42
N PRO A 294 2.16 5.27 12.40
CA PRO A 294 1.92 5.63 13.82
C PRO A 294 3.21 5.98 14.56
N SER A 295 4.07 6.80 13.97
CA SER A 295 5.32 7.26 14.57
C SER A 295 5.08 7.92 15.92
N ALA A 296 5.84 7.56 16.96
CA ALA A 296 5.73 8.16 18.28
C ALA A 296 5.88 9.70 18.25
N ARG A 297 6.76 10.21 17.39
CA ARG A 297 7.04 11.64 17.28
C ARG A 297 6.02 12.41 16.44
N PHE A 298 5.51 11.85 15.34
CA PHE A 298 4.70 12.55 14.34
C PHE A 298 3.33 11.91 14.13
N GLY A 299 3.16 10.63 14.48
CA GLY A 299 2.01 9.82 14.08
C GLY A 299 0.70 10.21 14.74
N GLY A 300 0.68 10.68 15.98
CA GLY A 300 -0.56 10.95 16.68
C GLY A 300 -1.54 11.83 15.89
N PRO A 301 -1.20 13.08 15.53
CA PRO A 301 -2.07 13.94 14.72
C PRO A 301 -2.30 13.41 13.30
N ILE A 302 -1.27 12.81 12.66
CA ILE A 302 -1.37 12.27 11.30
C ILE A 302 -2.37 11.11 11.23
N VAL A 303 -2.36 10.22 12.20
CA VAL A 303 -3.28 9.09 12.30
C VAL A 303 -4.69 9.57 12.62
N ALA A 304 -4.83 10.56 13.52
CA ALA A 304 -6.13 11.13 13.87
C ALA A 304 -6.85 11.81 12.68
N ASP A 305 -6.10 12.43 11.77
CA ASP A 305 -6.66 13.03 10.53
C ASP A 305 -7.45 12.01 9.68
N ALA A 306 -7.17 10.70 9.79
CA ALA A 306 -7.88 9.64 9.07
C ALA A 306 -9.30 9.36 9.63
N GLY A 307 -9.65 9.91 10.76
CA GLY A 307 -10.98 9.73 11.39
C GLY A 307 -12.13 10.13 10.47
N ALA A 308 -11.97 11.18 9.66
CA ALA A 308 -13.01 11.62 8.72
C ALA A 308 -13.34 10.55 7.65
N LEU A 309 -12.31 9.87 7.13
CA LEU A 309 -12.50 8.78 6.17
C LEU A 309 -13.16 7.57 6.83
N LEU A 310 -12.70 7.18 8.02
CA LEU A 310 -13.30 6.07 8.76
C LEU A 310 -14.77 6.35 9.10
N ARG A 311 -15.10 7.55 9.55
CA ARG A 311 -16.48 8.01 9.79
C ARG A 311 -17.35 7.86 8.55
N ASN A 312 -16.88 8.35 7.40
CA ASN A 312 -17.63 8.21 6.13
C ASN A 312 -17.87 6.74 5.74
N ILE A 313 -16.90 5.85 5.96
CA ILE A 313 -17.05 4.41 5.72
C ILE A 313 -18.14 3.83 6.63
N VAL A 314 -18.07 4.10 7.94
CA VAL A 314 -19.01 3.58 8.95
C VAL A 314 -20.42 4.10 8.70
N GLU A 315 -20.62 5.41 8.53
CA GLU A 315 -21.95 6.00 8.32
C GLU A 315 -22.60 5.50 7.02
N THR A 316 -21.81 5.34 5.94
CA THR A 316 -22.33 4.80 4.68
C THR A 316 -22.75 3.35 4.86
N ALA A 317 -21.94 2.54 5.51
CA ALA A 317 -22.25 1.13 5.78
C ALA A 317 -23.47 0.97 6.68
N ASP A 318 -23.58 1.79 7.73
CA ASP A 318 -24.71 1.74 8.66
C ASP A 318 -26.06 2.02 7.98
N LYS A 319 -26.10 2.97 7.03
CA LYS A 319 -27.31 3.22 6.20
C LYS A 319 -27.70 2.00 5.37
N VAL A 320 -26.71 1.28 4.81
CA VAL A 320 -26.97 0.03 4.07
C VAL A 320 -27.46 -1.08 4.97
N VAL A 321 -26.83 -1.25 6.13
CA VAL A 321 -27.23 -2.26 7.12
C VAL A 321 -28.66 -2.04 7.60
N ARG A 322 -29.08 -0.79 7.84
CA ARG A 322 -30.45 -0.44 8.24
C ARG A 322 -31.47 -0.46 7.10
N GLY A 323 -31.04 -0.72 5.86
CA GLY A 323 -31.93 -0.73 4.70
C GLY A 323 -32.32 0.67 4.17
N GLU A 324 -31.67 1.72 4.65
CA GLU A 324 -31.87 3.10 4.19
C GLU A 324 -31.16 3.39 2.86
N SER A 325 -30.28 2.51 2.43
CA SER A 325 -29.56 2.57 1.16
C SER A 325 -29.52 1.21 0.49
N GLY A 326 -29.85 1.18 -0.82
CA GLY A 326 -29.85 -0.05 -1.62
C GLY A 326 -28.52 -0.29 -2.36
N LEU A 327 -27.40 0.16 -1.83
CA LEU A 327 -26.09 -0.07 -2.42
C LEU A 327 -25.62 -1.50 -2.19
N SER A 328 -25.05 -2.10 -3.23
CA SER A 328 -24.30 -3.37 -3.16
C SER A 328 -22.82 -3.11 -2.87
N ALA A 329 -22.26 -2.00 -3.35
CA ALA A 329 -20.90 -1.60 -3.01
C ALA A 329 -20.72 -0.08 -3.01
N SER A 330 -19.83 0.40 -2.11
CA SER A 330 -19.31 1.77 -2.07
C SER A 330 -17.79 1.73 -2.24
N LEU A 331 -17.30 2.22 -3.37
CA LEU A 331 -15.90 2.17 -3.75
C LEU A 331 -15.30 3.58 -3.69
N ARG A 332 -14.13 3.72 -3.05
CA ARG A 332 -13.42 4.99 -2.91
C ARG A 332 -12.01 4.83 -3.45
N PHE A 333 -11.55 5.82 -4.22
CA PHE A 333 -10.23 5.80 -4.87
C PHE A 333 -9.46 7.07 -4.53
N GLY A 334 -8.29 6.89 -3.89
CA GLY A 334 -7.51 8.01 -3.40
C GLY A 334 -6.02 7.66 -3.27
N HIS A 335 -5.44 7.99 -2.13
CA HIS A 335 -3.99 8.02 -1.92
C HIS A 335 -3.55 7.20 -0.72
N ASP A 336 -2.25 6.82 -0.73
CA ASP A 336 -1.52 6.27 0.42
C ASP A 336 -1.63 7.16 1.67
N THR A 337 -1.55 8.47 1.49
CA THR A 337 -1.65 9.47 2.57
C THR A 337 -2.99 9.47 3.32
N CYS A 338 -3.99 8.74 2.87
CA CYS A 338 -5.28 8.56 3.54
C CYS A 338 -5.45 7.14 4.08
N ILE A 339 -5.12 6.11 3.26
CA ILE A 339 -5.32 4.72 3.68
C ILE A 339 -4.33 4.30 4.76
N THR A 340 -3.06 4.70 4.65
CA THR A 340 -2.02 4.28 5.61
C THR A 340 -2.31 4.78 7.03
N PRO A 341 -2.62 6.08 7.27
CA PRO A 341 -3.05 6.52 8.58
C PRO A 341 -4.35 5.85 9.06
N MET A 342 -5.29 5.53 8.15
CA MET A 342 -6.52 4.83 8.52
C MET A 342 -6.26 3.39 8.97
N LEU A 343 -5.34 2.67 8.34
CA LEU A 343 -4.92 1.33 8.79
C LEU A 343 -4.29 1.39 10.19
N ALA A 344 -3.47 2.41 10.45
CA ALA A 344 -2.89 2.65 11.77
C ALA A 344 -3.97 3.02 12.81
N LEU A 345 -4.93 3.89 12.46
CA LEU A 345 -6.05 4.28 13.32
C LEU A 345 -6.92 3.08 13.70
N LEU A 346 -7.22 2.21 12.72
CA LEU A 346 -7.98 0.98 12.93
C LEU A 346 -7.22 -0.08 13.75
N GLY A 347 -5.97 0.12 14.07
CA GLY A 347 -5.16 -0.87 14.78
C GLY A 347 -4.88 -2.14 13.97
N VAL A 348 -4.81 -2.04 12.64
CA VAL A 348 -4.51 -3.19 11.78
C VAL A 348 -3.13 -3.74 12.11
N GLU A 349 -3.05 -5.05 12.37
CA GLU A 349 -1.79 -5.74 12.65
C GLU A 349 -0.77 -5.51 11.51
N GLY A 350 0.47 -5.17 11.87
CA GLY A 350 1.54 -4.82 10.93
C GLY A 350 1.52 -3.39 10.39
N ALA A 351 0.42 -2.63 10.60
CA ALA A 351 0.31 -1.23 10.18
C ALA A 351 0.24 -0.24 11.35
N SER A 352 -0.06 -0.72 12.57
CA SER A 352 -0.40 0.13 13.72
C SER A 352 0.65 0.15 14.84
N THR A 353 1.76 -0.56 14.70
CA THR A 353 2.79 -0.61 15.74
C THR A 353 3.52 0.73 15.84
N CYS A 354 3.40 1.37 17.01
CA CYS A 354 4.11 2.60 17.33
C CYS A 354 5.48 2.27 17.92
N VAL A 355 6.54 2.86 17.36
CA VAL A 355 7.90 2.74 17.89
C VAL A 355 8.53 4.12 18.09
N GLU A 356 9.42 4.22 19.07
CA GLU A 356 10.13 5.46 19.40
C GLU A 356 11.45 5.58 18.64
N SER A 357 12.19 4.47 18.55
CA SER A 357 13.47 4.43 17.86
C SER A 357 13.30 4.27 16.35
N LEU A 358 14.10 5.00 15.58
CA LEU A 358 14.18 4.84 14.12
C LEU A 358 14.75 3.47 13.73
N ASP A 359 15.55 2.84 14.61
CA ASP A 359 16.13 1.53 14.38
C ASP A 359 15.10 0.39 14.46
N ASP A 360 14.00 0.60 15.18
CA ASP A 360 12.95 -0.38 15.36
C ASP A 360 11.89 -0.35 14.23
N ILE A 361 11.92 0.69 13.38
CA ILE A 361 10.89 0.87 12.35
C ILE A 361 10.88 -0.31 11.37
N ALA A 362 12.04 -0.75 10.91
CA ALA A 362 12.15 -1.84 9.93
C ALA A 362 11.53 -3.15 10.42
N VAL A 363 11.55 -3.39 11.74
CA VAL A 363 10.92 -4.57 12.39
C VAL A 363 9.42 -4.41 12.51
N ALA A 364 8.96 -3.19 12.81
CA ALA A 364 7.58 -2.90 13.19
C ALA A 364 6.67 -2.59 12.01
N TRP A 365 7.23 -2.04 10.92
CA TRP A 365 6.44 -1.48 9.83
C TRP A 365 7.20 -1.50 8.50
N ASN A 366 6.54 -1.91 7.42
CA ASN A 366 7.14 -2.08 6.11
C ASN A 366 6.24 -1.48 5.02
N ALA A 367 6.73 -0.44 4.34
CA ALA A 367 5.97 0.31 3.35
C ALA A 367 5.45 -0.58 2.20
N GLN A 368 6.27 -1.50 1.69
CA GLN A 368 5.91 -2.41 0.59
C GLN A 368 4.81 -3.42 0.95
N THR A 369 4.58 -3.67 2.25
CA THR A 369 3.51 -4.56 2.73
C THR A 369 2.26 -3.76 3.13
N VAL A 370 2.47 -2.64 3.82
CA VAL A 370 1.36 -1.83 4.34
C VAL A 370 0.71 -1.00 3.25
N THR A 371 1.52 -0.41 2.37
CA THR A 371 1.01 0.58 1.42
C THR A 371 1.68 0.55 0.04
N PRO A 372 1.77 -0.65 -0.62
CA PRO A 372 2.22 -0.72 -2.00
C PRO A 372 1.29 0.05 -2.94
N MET A 373 1.62 0.18 -4.23
CA MET A 373 0.68 0.67 -5.24
C MET A 373 -0.61 -0.16 -5.22
N GLY A 374 -1.76 0.43 -5.48
CA GLY A 374 -3.04 -0.27 -5.46
C GLY A 374 -3.51 -0.78 -4.09
N THR A 375 -2.78 -0.48 -3.00
CA THR A 375 -3.21 -0.84 -1.63
C THR A 375 -4.67 -0.54 -1.40
N ASN A 376 -5.38 -1.49 -0.80
CA ASN A 376 -6.80 -1.35 -0.55
C ASN A 376 -7.23 -1.97 0.79
N ILE A 377 -8.33 -1.44 1.32
CA ILE A 377 -9.06 -2.03 2.43
C ILE A 377 -10.50 -2.29 1.99
N GLN A 378 -11.01 -3.45 2.38
CA GLN A 378 -12.37 -3.88 2.08
C GLN A 378 -13.07 -4.30 3.36
N PHE A 379 -14.27 -3.76 3.59
CA PHE A 379 -15.20 -4.21 4.61
C PHE A 379 -16.29 -4.97 3.89
N VAL A 380 -16.30 -6.29 4.02
CA VAL A 380 -17.30 -7.18 3.39
C VAL A 380 -18.34 -7.55 4.41
N PHE A 381 -19.60 -7.21 4.14
CA PHE A 381 -20.72 -7.37 5.05
C PHE A 381 -21.52 -8.62 4.71
N PHE A 382 -21.80 -9.42 5.71
CA PHE A 382 -22.56 -10.66 5.64
C PHE A 382 -23.78 -10.54 6.52
N ARG A 383 -24.93 -11.00 6.03
CA ARG A 383 -26.19 -11.05 6.79
C ARG A 383 -26.66 -12.48 6.93
N ASN A 384 -27.17 -12.82 8.08
CA ASN A 384 -27.93 -14.04 8.27
C ASN A 384 -29.43 -13.69 8.06
N PRO A 385 -30.11 -14.20 6.99
CA PRO A 385 -31.48 -13.83 6.69
C PRO A 385 -32.48 -14.30 7.75
N ALA A 386 -32.17 -15.39 8.49
CA ALA A 386 -33.05 -15.94 9.50
C ALA A 386 -33.04 -15.13 10.80
N THR A 387 -31.92 -14.55 11.18
CA THR A 387 -31.78 -13.83 12.46
C THR A 387 -31.64 -12.31 12.27
N GLY A 388 -31.30 -11.83 11.08
CA GLY A 388 -30.97 -10.44 10.83
C GLY A 388 -29.55 -10.03 11.30
N ASP A 389 -28.78 -10.94 11.93
CA ASP A 389 -27.42 -10.65 12.40
C ASP A 389 -26.50 -10.28 11.25
N VAL A 390 -25.61 -9.32 11.51
CA VAL A 390 -24.67 -8.80 10.51
C VAL A 390 -23.24 -8.97 11.02
N ARG A 391 -22.42 -9.57 10.17
CA ARG A 391 -20.98 -9.76 10.37
C ARG A 391 -20.20 -9.03 9.31
N VAL A 392 -18.97 -8.62 9.66
CA VAL A 392 -18.06 -7.91 8.75
C VAL A 392 -16.71 -8.59 8.73
N ARG A 393 -16.23 -8.93 7.55
CA ARG A 393 -14.86 -9.35 7.32
C ARG A 393 -14.07 -8.14 6.79
N VAL A 394 -12.94 -7.83 7.42
CA VAL A 394 -12.08 -6.72 7.02
C VAL A 394 -10.86 -7.29 6.34
N LEU A 395 -10.59 -6.83 5.12
CA LEU A 395 -9.44 -7.26 4.33
C LEU A 395 -8.53 -6.06 4.05
N HIS A 396 -7.22 -6.26 4.22
CA HIS A 396 -6.17 -5.35 3.79
C HIS A 396 -5.35 -6.04 2.70
N ASN A 397 -5.23 -5.40 1.55
CA ASN A 397 -4.59 -6.00 0.37
C ASN A 397 -5.14 -7.41 0.06
N GLU A 398 -6.47 -7.55 0.14
CA GLU A 398 -7.23 -8.78 -0.13
C GLU A 398 -6.98 -9.94 0.86
N ARG A 399 -6.30 -9.68 2.00
CA ARG A 399 -6.05 -10.64 3.08
C ARG A 399 -6.73 -10.20 4.37
N ASP A 400 -7.07 -11.15 5.26
CA ASP A 400 -7.69 -10.82 6.53
C ASP A 400 -6.87 -9.81 7.33
N ALA A 401 -7.49 -8.67 7.64
CA ALA A 401 -6.94 -7.67 8.54
C ALA A 401 -7.36 -7.99 9.98
N ARG A 402 -6.37 -8.25 10.84
CA ARG A 402 -6.62 -8.42 12.27
C ARG A 402 -6.74 -7.06 12.94
N LEU A 403 -7.86 -6.87 13.65
CA LEU A 403 -8.13 -5.68 14.45
C LEU A 403 -7.98 -6.01 15.95
N PRO A 404 -7.70 -5.04 16.82
CA PRO A 404 -7.49 -5.26 18.26
C PRO A 404 -8.83 -5.45 19.02
N ILE A 405 -9.80 -6.10 18.40
CA ILE A 405 -11.10 -6.46 18.98
C ILE A 405 -11.39 -7.95 18.77
N SER A 406 -12.22 -8.53 19.60
CA SER A 406 -12.62 -9.91 19.51
C SER A 406 -13.61 -10.17 18.35
N GLY A 407 -13.77 -11.44 17.95
CA GLY A 407 -14.77 -11.86 16.97
C GLY A 407 -14.28 -11.96 15.52
N GLY A 408 -12.99 -11.65 15.25
CA GLY A 408 -12.43 -11.84 13.91
C GLY A 408 -12.32 -13.31 13.49
N PRO A 409 -12.22 -13.59 12.17
CA PRO A 409 -12.24 -12.63 11.06
C PRO A 409 -13.63 -12.08 10.70
N TYR A 410 -14.73 -12.58 11.27
CA TYR A 410 -16.10 -12.14 11.05
C TYR A 410 -16.62 -11.35 12.25
N TYR A 411 -16.24 -10.07 12.35
CA TYR A 411 -16.59 -9.18 13.45
C TYR A 411 -18.11 -8.90 13.48
N PRO A 412 -18.80 -8.99 14.64
CA PRO A 412 -20.17 -8.48 14.76
C PRO A 412 -20.22 -7.00 14.38
N TRP A 413 -21.15 -6.60 13.50
CA TRP A 413 -21.21 -5.20 13.03
C TRP A 413 -21.39 -4.20 14.18
N ALA A 414 -22.22 -4.53 15.16
CA ALA A 414 -22.44 -3.64 16.31
C ALA A 414 -21.15 -3.35 17.09
N GLU A 415 -20.32 -4.38 17.30
CA GLU A 415 -19.05 -4.25 18.02
C GLU A 415 -18.00 -3.49 17.18
N LEU A 416 -17.88 -3.84 15.89
CA LEU A 416 -16.97 -3.18 14.98
C LEU A 416 -17.35 -1.70 14.80
N LYS A 417 -18.64 -1.40 14.65
CA LYS A 417 -19.15 -0.02 14.55
C LYS A 417 -18.78 0.78 15.79
N LYS A 418 -19.10 0.26 16.99
CA LYS A 418 -18.77 0.90 18.26
C LYS A 418 -17.29 1.15 18.42
N TYR A 419 -16.45 0.17 18.03
CA TYR A 419 -15.01 0.32 18.02
C TYR A 419 -14.56 1.46 17.08
N CYS A 420 -15.03 1.44 15.84
CA CYS A 420 -14.67 2.49 14.87
C CYS A 420 -15.12 3.88 15.35
N GLU A 421 -16.33 4.01 15.90
CA GLU A 421 -16.86 5.27 16.45
C GLU A 421 -15.94 5.83 17.53
N SER A 422 -15.45 4.99 18.45
CA SER A 422 -14.53 5.41 19.52
C SER A 422 -13.16 5.92 19.02
N LEU A 423 -12.81 5.69 17.75
CA LEU A 423 -11.55 6.14 17.17
C LEU A 423 -11.60 7.55 16.56
N TYR A 424 -12.80 8.10 16.32
CA TYR A 424 -12.98 9.39 15.69
C TYR A 424 -13.97 10.33 16.42
N GLU A 425 -14.50 9.93 17.58
CA GLU A 425 -15.22 10.77 18.54
C GLU A 425 -14.24 11.49 19.45
#